data_a01917f8066794a7bf2e26c257d20093
#
_entry.id   a01917f8066794a7bf2e26c257d20093
#
_cell.length_a   1.000
_cell.length_b   1.000
_cell.length_c   1.000
_cell.angle_alpha   90.00
_cell.angle_beta   90.00
_cell.angle_gamma   90.00
#
_symmetry.space_group_name_H-M   'P 1'
#
loop_
_entity.id
_entity.type
_entity.pdbx_description
1 polymer ?
#
loop_
_entity_poly.entity_id
_entity_poly.type
_entity_poly.pdbx_seq_one_letter_code
_entity_poly.pdbx_strand_id
1 'polypeptide(L)'
;MPHFRSLPQLVALSVLALGCKTGKSFDRTTEPGGRPLSRTTTGSLVLTGRALTADPGRTVLDAIRHSMPQLHIAGWTQYTRCPMLEMRGKDSVEGTNNPDVYVDGTRTTDTCPLVTIQAVSTERIEVYPMGMTSRPGYPSSGHGLILIFLARADTADST
;
A
#
# COMPACT_ATOMS: atom_id res chain seq x y z
N MET A 1 32.49 -36.13 67.98
CA MET A 1 31.52 -36.79 67.14
C MET A 1 30.22 -36.11 67.19
N PRO A 2 29.84 -35.27 66.24
CA PRO A 2 28.49 -34.77 66.17
C PRO A 2 27.85 -35.22 64.85
N HIS A 3 26.62 -35.68 64.99
CA HIS A 3 25.72 -36.09 63.93
C HIS A 3 25.12 -34.87 63.22
N PHE A 4 25.36 -34.77 61.95
CA PHE A 4 24.68 -33.79 61.07
C PHE A 4 23.42 -34.45 60.50
N ARG A 5 22.27 -33.95 60.92
CA ARG A 5 20.94 -34.27 60.35
C ARG A 5 20.74 -33.53 59.08
N SER A 6 20.61 -34.23 57.99
CA SER A 6 20.24 -33.76 56.69
C SER A 6 18.72 -33.52 56.60
N LEU A 7 18.32 -32.29 56.32
CA LEU A 7 16.96 -31.92 55.93
C LEU A 7 16.82 -32.03 54.40
N PRO A 8 15.77 -32.66 53.90
CA PRO A 8 15.48 -32.59 52.47
C PRO A 8 14.76 -31.28 52.13
N GLN A 9 15.39 -30.45 51.31
CA GLN A 9 14.75 -29.29 50.70
C GLN A 9 13.79 -29.74 49.61
N LEU A 10 12.50 -29.51 49.82
CA LEU A 10 11.44 -29.60 48.82
C LEU A 10 11.60 -28.45 47.84
N VAL A 11 12.13 -28.72 46.67
CA VAL A 11 12.11 -27.76 45.55
C VAL A 11 10.76 -27.82 44.90
N ALA A 12 9.95 -26.81 45.17
CA ALA A 12 8.71 -26.58 44.48
C ALA A 12 9.01 -26.08 43.06
N LEU A 13 8.77 -26.93 42.07
CA LEU A 13 8.87 -26.59 40.65
C LEU A 13 7.65 -25.76 40.25
N SER A 14 7.78 -24.42 40.23
CA SER A 14 6.79 -23.53 39.69
C SER A 14 6.88 -23.59 38.18
N VAL A 15 5.96 -24.29 37.55
CA VAL A 15 5.74 -24.27 36.10
C VAL A 15 5.10 -22.94 35.72
N LEU A 16 5.91 -22.01 35.26
CA LEU A 16 5.44 -20.79 34.59
C LEU A 16 4.92 -21.17 33.20
N ALA A 17 3.61 -21.31 33.09
CA ALA A 17 2.91 -21.36 31.81
C ALA A 17 3.07 -20.01 31.10
N LEU A 18 4.07 -19.90 30.21
CA LEU A 18 4.11 -18.81 29.23
C LEU A 18 2.95 -19.03 28.27
N GLY A 19 1.84 -18.37 28.55
CA GLY A 19 0.75 -18.20 27.60
C GLY A 19 1.27 -17.41 26.40
N CYS A 20 1.53 -18.05 25.28
CA CYS A 20 1.63 -17.38 23.99
C CYS A 20 0.29 -16.68 23.73
N LYS A 21 0.25 -15.37 23.99
CA LYS A 21 -0.79 -14.51 23.43
C LYS A 21 -0.60 -14.54 21.92
N THR A 22 -1.45 -15.32 21.25
CA THR A 22 -1.67 -15.22 19.82
C THR A 22 -1.83 -13.75 19.48
N GLY A 23 -0.89 -13.24 18.68
CA GLY A 23 -0.90 -11.87 18.21
C GLY A 23 -2.25 -11.57 17.58
N LYS A 24 -2.97 -10.62 18.17
CA LYS A 24 -4.11 -9.98 17.52
C LYS A 24 -3.58 -9.45 16.20
N SER A 25 -4.09 -9.98 15.10
CA SER A 25 -3.96 -9.35 13.80
C SER A 25 -4.30 -7.88 13.98
N PHE A 26 -3.40 -7.02 13.53
CA PHE A 26 -3.55 -5.57 13.63
C PHE A 26 -4.63 -5.18 12.61
N ASP A 27 -5.88 -5.27 13.07
CA ASP A 27 -7.06 -4.99 12.31
C ASP A 27 -7.48 -3.56 12.59
N ARG A 28 -7.60 -2.79 11.51
CA ARG A 28 -8.39 -1.57 11.42
C ARG A 28 -7.99 -0.40 12.31
N THR A 29 -7.17 0.47 11.76
CA THR A 29 -7.33 1.89 12.10
C THR A 29 -8.63 2.37 11.45
N THR A 30 -9.73 2.21 12.14
CA THR A 30 -11.02 2.78 11.76
C THR A 30 -10.97 4.25 12.13
N GLU A 31 -10.67 5.13 11.17
CA GLU A 31 -11.01 6.54 11.35
C GLU A 31 -12.53 6.68 11.47
N PRO A 32 -13.04 7.55 12.36
CA PRO A 32 -14.47 7.71 12.57
C PRO A 32 -15.13 8.20 11.28
N GLY A 33 -15.73 7.27 10.54
CA GLY A 33 -16.57 7.52 9.38
C GLY A 33 -15.95 7.28 8.01
N GLY A 34 -14.78 6.65 7.87
CA GLY A 34 -14.16 6.27 6.60
C GLY A 34 -14.14 4.76 6.38
N ARG A 35 -14.35 4.28 5.15
CA ARG A 35 -14.01 2.92 4.78
C ARG A 35 -12.49 2.73 4.95
N PRO A 36 -12.04 1.62 5.52
CA PRO A 36 -10.64 1.44 5.87
C PRO A 36 -9.74 1.46 4.62
N LEU A 37 -8.60 2.14 4.74
CA LEU A 37 -7.47 1.92 3.84
C LEU A 37 -7.06 0.45 3.99
N SER A 38 -7.42 -0.40 3.02
CA SER A 38 -7.07 -1.81 3.06
C SER A 38 -5.62 -1.96 2.61
N ARG A 39 -4.72 -2.04 3.60
CA ARG A 39 -3.36 -2.50 3.33
C ARG A 39 -3.39 -4.01 3.30
N THR A 40 -3.19 -4.61 2.14
CA THR A 40 -3.10 -6.07 2.02
C THR A 40 -1.81 -6.59 2.67
N THR A 41 -1.78 -7.87 3.03
CA THR A 41 -0.63 -8.56 3.67
C THR A 41 0.66 -8.50 2.85
N THR A 42 0.59 -8.17 1.57
CA THR A 42 1.72 -8.05 0.63
C THR A 42 2.29 -6.64 0.51
N GLY A 43 1.86 -5.69 1.37
CA GLY A 43 2.36 -4.30 1.32
C GLY A 43 1.76 -3.45 0.21
N SER A 44 0.78 -3.96 -0.55
CA SER A 44 0.01 -3.18 -1.51
C SER A 44 -0.95 -2.22 -0.80
N LEU A 45 -1.23 -1.08 -1.43
CA LEU A 45 -2.15 -0.06 -0.95
C LEU A 45 -3.37 -0.02 -1.86
N VAL A 46 -4.57 -0.02 -1.29
CA VAL A 46 -5.82 0.18 -2.03
C VAL A 46 -6.52 1.41 -1.48
N LEU A 47 -6.77 2.39 -2.33
CA LEU A 47 -7.49 3.62 -2.03
C LEU A 47 -8.90 3.56 -2.63
N THR A 48 -9.91 3.84 -1.82
CA THR A 48 -11.32 3.87 -2.24
C THR A 48 -12.10 4.90 -1.42
N GLY A 49 -13.26 5.32 -1.92
CA GLY A 49 -14.21 6.14 -1.18
C GLY A 49 -13.59 7.45 -0.66
N ARG A 50 -13.66 7.71 0.64
CA ARG A 50 -13.20 8.97 1.23
C ARG A 50 -11.73 9.30 0.96
N ALA A 51 -10.86 8.31 0.83
CA ALA A 51 -9.46 8.55 0.51
C ALA A 51 -9.29 9.26 -0.84
N LEU A 52 -10.25 9.07 -1.74
CA LEU A 52 -10.28 9.67 -3.08
C LEU A 52 -11.07 10.98 -3.13
N THR A 53 -12.08 11.14 -2.27
CA THR A 53 -13.03 12.28 -2.30
C THR A 53 -12.73 13.35 -1.25
N ALA A 54 -11.73 13.15 -0.39
CA ALA A 54 -11.43 14.08 0.71
C ALA A 54 -11.07 15.49 0.24
N ASP A 55 -10.51 15.62 -0.95
CA ASP A 55 -10.16 16.89 -1.57
C ASP A 55 -10.44 16.81 -3.08
N PRO A 56 -11.45 17.52 -3.59
CA PRO A 56 -11.83 17.46 -5.00
C PRO A 56 -10.76 17.90 -5.99
N GLY A 57 -9.82 18.75 -5.57
CA GLY A 57 -8.71 19.22 -6.40
C GLY A 57 -7.50 18.28 -6.42
N ARG A 58 -7.52 17.23 -5.62
CA ARG A 58 -6.39 16.32 -5.48
C ARG A 58 -6.24 15.42 -6.70
N THR A 59 -5.01 15.29 -7.19
CA THR A 59 -4.68 14.33 -8.26
C THR A 59 -4.52 12.91 -7.70
N VAL A 60 -4.51 11.92 -8.58
CA VAL A 60 -4.19 10.54 -8.23
C VAL A 60 -2.83 10.45 -7.52
N LEU A 61 -1.82 11.18 -8.02
CA LEU A 61 -0.50 11.23 -7.40
C LEU A 61 -0.56 11.74 -5.96
N ASP A 62 -1.30 12.82 -5.71
CA ASP A 62 -1.42 13.40 -4.37
C ASP A 62 -2.12 12.43 -3.41
N ALA A 63 -3.17 11.73 -3.86
CA ALA A 63 -3.86 10.73 -3.07
C ALA A 63 -2.94 9.57 -2.67
N ILE A 64 -2.12 9.08 -3.61
CA ILE A 64 -1.14 8.03 -3.35
C ILE A 64 -0.08 8.53 -2.36
N ARG A 65 0.51 9.70 -2.58
CA ARG A 65 1.55 10.26 -1.70
C ARG A 65 1.07 10.49 -0.29
N HIS A 66 -0.16 10.96 -0.13
CA HIS A 66 -0.74 11.12 1.20
C HIS A 66 -0.85 9.80 1.97
N SER A 67 -1.13 8.72 1.27
CA SER A 67 -1.33 7.40 1.86
C SER A 67 -0.06 6.54 1.87
N MET A 68 0.91 6.88 1.05
CA MET A 68 2.21 6.20 0.90
C MET A 68 3.35 7.23 0.89
N PRO A 69 3.76 7.76 2.05
CA PRO A 69 4.80 8.79 2.14
C PRO A 69 6.17 8.34 1.60
N GLN A 70 6.42 7.03 1.51
CA GLN A 70 7.65 6.46 0.95
C GLN A 70 7.72 6.52 -0.59
N LEU A 71 6.64 6.90 -1.27
CA LEU A 71 6.68 7.18 -2.70
C LEU A 71 7.51 8.44 -2.95
N HIS A 72 8.63 8.27 -3.64
CA HIS A 72 9.53 9.37 -3.93
C HIS A 72 9.33 9.87 -5.36
N ILE A 73 9.32 11.19 -5.54
CA ILE A 73 9.39 11.82 -6.86
C ILE A 73 10.86 12.13 -7.13
N ALA A 74 11.48 11.36 -8.01
CA ALA A 74 12.89 11.54 -8.40
C ALA A 74 13.09 12.76 -9.30
N GLY A 75 12.05 13.19 -10.00
CA GLY A 75 12.09 14.32 -10.92
C GLY A 75 10.85 14.40 -11.79
N TRP A 76 10.98 15.17 -12.85
CA TRP A 76 9.93 15.40 -13.86
C TRP A 76 10.52 15.26 -15.25
N THR A 77 9.76 14.67 -16.16
CA THR A 77 10.20 14.58 -17.55
C THR A 77 10.25 15.98 -18.17
N GLN A 78 11.27 16.22 -18.98
CA GLN A 78 11.60 17.57 -19.47
C GLN A 78 10.52 18.17 -20.36
N TYR A 79 9.86 17.36 -21.18
CA TYR A 79 8.89 17.82 -22.17
C TYR A 79 7.44 17.68 -21.71
N THR A 80 7.09 16.57 -21.09
CA THR A 80 5.70 16.24 -20.74
C THR A 80 5.34 16.61 -19.32
N ARG A 81 6.34 16.92 -18.49
CA ARG A 81 6.16 17.18 -17.04
C ARG A 81 5.45 16.04 -16.32
N CYS A 82 5.63 14.81 -16.78
CA CYS A 82 5.18 13.64 -16.05
C CYS A 82 6.14 13.35 -14.89
N PRO A 83 5.65 12.94 -13.72
CA PRO A 83 6.49 12.64 -12.57
C PRO A 83 7.36 11.40 -12.84
N MET A 84 8.62 11.46 -12.46
CA MET A 84 9.49 10.30 -12.38
C MET A 84 9.43 9.76 -10.96
N LEU A 85 8.95 8.53 -10.80
CA LEU A 85 8.62 7.96 -9.50
C LEU A 85 9.58 6.84 -9.13
N GLU A 86 9.93 6.79 -7.85
CA GLU A 86 10.66 5.69 -7.25
C GLU A 86 9.82 5.12 -6.09
N MET A 87 9.41 3.85 -6.20
CA MET A 87 8.69 3.15 -5.14
C MET A 87 9.61 2.35 -4.23
N ARG A 88 10.83 2.11 -4.67
CA ARG A 88 11.92 1.45 -3.99
C ARG A 88 13.20 2.13 -4.42
N GLY A 89 14.20 2.21 -3.55
CA GLY A 89 15.45 2.89 -3.87
C GLY A 89 16.06 2.51 -5.23
N LYS A 90 17.04 3.24 -5.69
CA LYS A 90 17.66 3.12 -7.03
C LYS A 90 18.17 1.69 -7.24
N ASP A 91 17.46 0.92 -8.03
CA ASP A 91 17.84 -0.46 -8.37
C ASP A 91 18.67 -0.54 -9.67
N SER A 92 18.79 0.57 -10.43
CA SER A 92 19.50 0.60 -11.71
C SER A 92 20.26 1.91 -11.89
N VAL A 93 21.46 1.79 -12.42
CA VAL A 93 22.30 2.94 -12.80
C VAL A 93 21.84 3.51 -14.15
N GLU A 94 21.16 2.71 -14.96
CA GLU A 94 20.67 3.08 -16.29
C GLU A 94 19.20 2.70 -16.44
N GLY A 95 18.33 3.70 -16.55
CA GLY A 95 16.91 3.51 -16.83
C GLY A 95 15.96 4.29 -15.91
N THR A 96 14.72 4.40 -16.35
CA THR A 96 13.65 4.98 -15.55
C THR A 96 13.11 3.92 -14.60
N ASN A 97 13.19 4.16 -13.30
CA ASN A 97 12.63 3.28 -12.26
C ASN A 97 11.12 3.53 -12.06
N ASN A 98 10.46 4.07 -13.10
CA ASN A 98 9.03 4.37 -13.02
C ASN A 98 8.21 3.08 -12.86
N PRO A 99 7.19 3.09 -12.00
CA PRO A 99 6.21 2.00 -11.95
C PRO A 99 5.42 1.92 -13.25
N ASP A 100 4.93 0.74 -13.56
CA ASP A 100 3.94 0.56 -14.62
C ASP A 100 2.60 1.13 -14.19
N VAL A 101 2.00 1.97 -15.03
CA VAL A 101 0.70 2.59 -14.76
C VAL A 101 -0.34 2.04 -15.72
N TYR A 102 -1.49 1.67 -15.18
CA TYR A 102 -2.65 1.21 -15.94
C TYR A 102 -3.87 2.05 -15.60
N VAL A 103 -4.63 2.42 -16.61
CA VAL A 103 -5.92 3.10 -16.48
C VAL A 103 -6.99 2.21 -17.10
N ASP A 104 -7.97 1.78 -16.31
CA ASP A 104 -9.03 0.85 -16.71
C ASP A 104 -8.51 -0.38 -17.48
N GLY A 105 -7.40 -0.93 -17.02
CA GLY A 105 -6.79 -2.12 -17.62
C GLY A 105 -5.86 -1.85 -18.81
N THR A 106 -5.78 -0.60 -19.30
CA THR A 106 -4.89 -0.22 -20.39
C THR A 106 -3.58 0.30 -19.84
N ARG A 107 -2.44 -0.28 -20.25
CA ARG A 107 -1.11 0.19 -19.87
C ARG A 107 -0.83 1.54 -20.53
N THR A 108 -0.37 2.48 -19.74
CA THR A 108 0.06 3.80 -20.23
C THR A 108 1.55 3.78 -20.63
N THR A 109 1.94 4.70 -21.48
CA THR A 109 3.35 4.85 -21.92
C THR A 109 4.20 5.58 -20.90
N ASP A 110 3.56 6.33 -20.00
CA ASP A 110 4.21 7.20 -19.02
C ASP A 110 3.36 7.32 -17.73
N THR A 111 3.84 8.15 -16.82
CA THR A 111 3.23 8.42 -15.52
C THR A 111 2.32 9.65 -15.50
N CYS A 112 2.10 10.30 -16.65
CA CYS A 112 1.26 11.50 -16.76
C CYS A 112 -0.17 11.33 -16.22
N PRO A 113 -0.84 10.17 -16.37
CA PRO A 113 -2.17 9.97 -15.81
C PRO A 113 -2.25 10.24 -14.29
N LEU A 114 -1.15 10.05 -13.57
CA LEU A 114 -1.10 10.29 -12.13
C LEU A 114 -1.32 11.76 -11.74
N VAL A 115 -0.95 12.69 -12.61
CA VAL A 115 -1.11 14.14 -12.37
C VAL A 115 -2.24 14.77 -13.18
N THR A 116 -2.76 14.07 -14.18
CA THR A 116 -3.85 14.57 -15.02
C THR A 116 -5.22 14.06 -14.56
N ILE A 117 -5.29 12.89 -13.95
CA ILE A 117 -6.53 12.33 -13.43
C ILE A 117 -6.75 12.85 -12.00
N GLN A 118 -7.94 13.39 -11.75
CA GLN A 118 -8.35 13.76 -10.39
C GLN A 118 -8.74 12.52 -9.58
N ALA A 119 -8.35 12.47 -8.32
CA ALA A 119 -8.65 11.34 -7.46
C ALA A 119 -10.16 11.11 -7.30
N VAL A 120 -10.95 12.18 -7.27
CA VAL A 120 -12.41 12.12 -7.16
C VAL A 120 -13.08 11.45 -8.36
N SER A 121 -12.45 11.46 -9.53
CA SER A 121 -12.96 10.78 -10.72
C SER A 121 -12.57 9.28 -10.80
N THR A 122 -11.94 8.76 -9.74
CA THR A 122 -11.59 7.36 -9.67
C THR A 122 -12.47 6.61 -8.67
N GLU A 123 -12.82 5.37 -9.00
CA GLU A 123 -13.50 4.45 -8.10
C GLU A 123 -12.51 3.82 -7.12
N ARG A 124 -11.32 3.47 -7.66
CA ARG A 124 -10.30 2.75 -6.91
C ARG A 124 -8.92 2.99 -7.50
N ILE A 125 -7.93 3.12 -6.62
CA ILE A 125 -6.52 3.13 -6.98
C ILE A 125 -5.84 2.01 -6.21
N GLU A 126 -5.05 1.19 -6.90
CA GLU A 126 -4.25 0.13 -6.29
C GLU A 126 -2.77 0.39 -6.57
N VAL A 127 -1.95 0.32 -5.53
CA VAL A 127 -0.51 0.55 -5.63
C VAL A 127 0.23 -0.67 -5.10
N TYR A 128 1.09 -1.22 -5.92
CA TYR A 128 1.96 -2.35 -5.63
C TYR A 128 3.40 -1.90 -5.70
N PRO A 129 4.02 -1.52 -4.55
CA PRO A 129 5.36 -0.93 -4.54
C PRO A 129 6.47 -1.93 -4.85
N MET A 130 6.19 -3.20 -4.77
CA MET A 130 7.16 -4.26 -5.05
C MET A 130 6.69 -5.03 -6.27
N GLY A 131 7.48 -5.01 -7.33
CA GLY A 131 7.15 -5.71 -8.58
C GLY A 131 7.00 -7.22 -8.49
N MET A 132 7.20 -7.80 -7.30
CA MET A 132 6.98 -9.22 -7.03
C MET A 132 5.51 -9.58 -6.76
N THR A 133 4.67 -8.61 -6.48
CA THR A 133 3.23 -8.82 -6.35
C THR A 133 2.59 -8.68 -7.72
N SER A 134 2.67 -9.74 -8.51
CA SER A 134 1.96 -9.78 -9.79
C SER A 134 0.46 -9.85 -9.53
N ARG A 135 -0.27 -8.85 -9.98
CA ARG A 135 -1.71 -8.99 -10.12
C ARG A 135 -2.00 -9.70 -11.45
N PRO A 136 -2.74 -10.80 -11.45
CA PRO A 136 -3.09 -11.49 -12.69
C PRO A 136 -3.69 -10.52 -13.71
N GLY A 137 -3.20 -10.55 -14.95
CA GLY A 137 -3.64 -9.65 -16.02
C GLY A 137 -2.89 -8.32 -16.13
N TYR A 138 -1.98 -8.02 -15.21
CA TYR A 138 -1.20 -6.76 -15.21
C TYR A 138 0.31 -7.06 -15.14
N PRO A 139 0.98 -7.26 -16.28
CA PRO A 139 2.43 -7.40 -16.31
C PRO A 139 3.12 -6.17 -15.71
N SER A 140 4.17 -6.38 -14.94
CA SER A 140 4.95 -5.31 -14.32
C SER A 140 6.43 -5.50 -14.60
N SER A 141 7.12 -4.38 -14.83
CA SER A 141 8.56 -4.32 -15.06
C SER A 141 9.44 -4.59 -13.83
N GLY A 142 8.82 -4.74 -12.65
CA GLY A 142 9.54 -4.93 -11.39
C GLY A 142 9.74 -3.65 -10.57
N HIS A 143 9.52 -2.48 -11.17
CA HIS A 143 9.67 -1.19 -10.49
C HIS A 143 8.41 -0.74 -9.72
N GLY A 144 7.38 -1.55 -9.72
CA GLY A 144 6.09 -1.32 -9.10
C GLY A 144 4.97 -1.24 -10.12
N LEU A 145 3.74 -1.20 -9.60
CA LEU A 145 2.53 -1.20 -10.41
C LEU A 145 1.49 -0.29 -9.79
N ILE A 146 0.89 0.57 -10.59
CA ILE A 146 -0.23 1.43 -10.20
C ILE A 146 -1.41 1.13 -11.12
N LEU A 147 -2.55 0.78 -10.53
CA LEU A 147 -3.79 0.55 -11.25
C LEU A 147 -4.79 1.63 -10.87
N ILE A 148 -5.34 2.30 -11.85
CA ILE A 148 -6.35 3.35 -11.72
C ILE A 148 -7.62 2.83 -12.36
N PHE A 149 -8.70 2.77 -11.60
CA PHE A 149 -10.04 2.42 -12.06
C PHE A 149 -10.89 3.67 -12.00
N LEU A 150 -11.36 4.15 -13.14
CA LEU A 150 -12.18 5.34 -13.21
C LEU A 150 -13.59 5.07 -12.69
N ALA A 151 -14.17 6.05 -12.04
CA ALA A 151 -15.58 6.00 -11.67
C ALA A 151 -16.42 5.96 -12.95
N ARG A 152 -17.26 4.96 -13.10
CA ARG A 152 -18.24 4.95 -14.17
C ARG A 152 -19.30 5.97 -13.82
N ALA A 153 -19.64 6.85 -14.78
CA ALA A 153 -20.87 7.57 -14.68
C ALA A 153 -21.99 6.52 -14.71
N ASP A 154 -22.67 6.33 -13.57
CA ASP A 154 -23.91 5.58 -13.57
C ASP A 154 -24.79 6.26 -14.60
N THR A 155 -25.08 5.57 -15.70
CA THR A 155 -26.16 5.96 -16.58
C THR A 155 -27.38 5.94 -15.69
N ALA A 156 -27.77 7.14 -15.21
CA ALA A 156 -28.98 7.32 -14.47
C ALA A 156 -30.09 6.66 -15.28
N ASP A 157 -30.59 5.60 -14.69
CA ASP A 157 -31.65 4.75 -15.22
C ASP A 157 -32.79 5.67 -15.69
N SER A 158 -32.97 5.72 -17.00
CA SER A 158 -34.10 6.42 -17.60
C SER A 158 -35.32 5.55 -17.40
N THR A 159 -36.01 5.78 -16.29
CA THR A 159 -37.37 5.27 -16.10
C THR A 159 -38.38 6.28 -16.63
#